data_4162ba4e553dfd11fe9e728b2cc0bc6d
#
_entry.id   4162ba4e553dfd11fe9e728b2cc0bc6d
#
_cell.length_a   1.000
_cell.length_b   1.000
_cell.length_c   1.000
_cell.angle_alpha   90.00
_cell.angle_beta   90.00
_cell.angle_gamma   90.00
#
_symmetry.space_group_name_H-M   'P 1'
#
loop_
_entity.id
_entity.type
_entity.pdbx_description
1 polymer ?
#
loop_
_entity_poly.entity_id
_entity_poly.type
_entity_poly.pdbx_seq_one_letter_code
_entity_poly.pdbx_strand_id
1 'polypeptide(L)'
;MVIWAEEKIAIALDPLVGAYESAAGVDVEVVIYDFGAIKNDVLTAGPAGEGPDLFVGPHDMVGEIVANGVVAPLDLGSIASDIFDVGVTAFSYGGDVYGFPYATEAIAMYYNADLVDGVPSTWEEVKAACDAAGTELCVGAPGGGGGGDAYHNHPFFASDGGYIFKFDGGFDPSDVGLDNAGAIASAEYLDSLVKNGTVASTDYGASMTAFQEGRSLFWMTGPWARNDASAVNYGVGLIPTFNGNPATPFVGVRGMFVSAFSEKKVLAQSFILDFFSTVDVQAAMYAEDPRLPATKSLFAVVEAEDPIAAQFAASASNGIPMPNIPEMGNVWGPVGDAMLIIRDQNYGTNEDTGVTVNSAADAMKLAAQQVRDAIAGG
;
A
#
# COMPACT_ATOMS: atom_id res chain seq x y z
N MET A 1 -7.89 26.67 -7.17
CA MET A 1 -7.86 25.55 -6.21
C MET A 1 -6.69 24.66 -6.59
N VAL A 2 -5.86 24.24 -5.62
CA VAL A 2 -4.64 23.44 -5.87
C VAL A 2 -4.85 22.04 -5.33
N ILE A 3 -4.53 21.03 -6.15
CA ILE A 3 -4.62 19.60 -5.79
C ILE A 3 -3.23 18.99 -5.89
N TRP A 4 -2.73 18.37 -4.80
CA TRP A 4 -1.51 17.57 -4.83
C TRP A 4 -1.85 16.11 -5.04
N ALA A 5 -1.33 15.50 -6.09
CA ALA A 5 -1.59 14.12 -6.45
C ALA A 5 -0.33 13.44 -7.00
N GLU A 6 -0.19 12.15 -6.77
CA GLU A 6 0.86 11.36 -7.44
C GLU A 6 0.64 11.32 -8.96
N GLU A 7 1.69 11.04 -9.71
CA GLU A 7 1.75 11.21 -11.17
C GLU A 7 0.57 10.57 -11.92
N LYS A 8 0.27 9.27 -11.67
CA LYS A 8 -0.82 8.56 -12.36
C LYS A 8 -2.18 9.19 -12.08
N ILE A 9 -2.40 9.62 -10.84
CA ILE A 9 -3.64 10.27 -10.43
C ILE A 9 -3.75 11.66 -11.05
N ALA A 10 -2.66 12.42 -11.07
CA ALA A 10 -2.62 13.72 -11.70
C ALA A 10 -2.88 13.63 -13.22
N ILE A 11 -2.26 12.67 -13.91
CA ILE A 11 -2.48 12.43 -15.35
C ILE A 11 -3.94 12.09 -15.64
N ALA A 12 -4.58 11.25 -14.80
CA ALA A 12 -5.98 10.90 -14.96
C ALA A 12 -6.92 12.08 -14.71
N LEU A 13 -6.61 12.91 -13.73
CA LEU A 13 -7.51 13.96 -13.25
C LEU A 13 -7.40 15.26 -14.06
N ASP A 14 -6.20 15.67 -14.44
CA ASP A 14 -5.94 16.95 -15.10
C ASP A 14 -6.82 17.21 -16.36
N PRO A 15 -7.01 16.25 -17.29
CA PRO A 15 -7.87 16.48 -18.46
C PRO A 15 -9.37 16.60 -18.11
N LEU A 16 -9.79 16.21 -16.90
CA LEU A 16 -11.19 16.18 -16.48
C LEU A 16 -11.62 17.42 -15.71
N VAL A 17 -10.69 18.13 -15.04
CA VAL A 17 -11.01 19.25 -14.13
C VAL A 17 -11.71 20.42 -14.83
N GLY A 18 -11.50 20.61 -16.15
CA GLY A 18 -12.12 21.69 -16.93
C GLY A 18 -13.65 21.68 -16.91
N ALA A 19 -14.27 20.50 -16.73
CA ALA A 19 -15.72 20.39 -16.56
C ALA A 19 -16.18 21.00 -15.22
N TYR A 20 -15.44 20.72 -14.16
CA TYR A 20 -15.70 21.30 -12.84
C TYR A 20 -15.42 22.82 -12.83
N GLU A 21 -14.31 23.26 -13.41
CA GLU A 21 -13.95 24.68 -13.53
C GLU A 21 -15.06 25.50 -14.16
N SER A 22 -15.61 24.98 -15.28
CA SER A 22 -16.70 25.63 -16.00
C SER A 22 -17.99 25.71 -15.18
N ALA A 23 -18.27 24.72 -14.36
CA ALA A 23 -19.48 24.65 -13.53
C ALA A 23 -19.35 25.48 -12.24
N ALA A 24 -18.19 25.45 -11.60
CA ALA A 24 -17.94 26.07 -10.30
C ALA A 24 -17.38 27.51 -10.41
N GLY A 25 -16.89 27.92 -11.59
CA GLY A 25 -16.30 29.24 -11.81
C GLY A 25 -14.95 29.40 -11.04
N VAL A 26 -14.17 28.34 -10.92
CA VAL A 26 -12.89 28.33 -10.21
C VAL A 26 -11.84 27.61 -11.04
N ASP A 27 -10.63 28.16 -11.11
CA ASP A 27 -9.49 27.46 -11.72
C ASP A 27 -8.98 26.36 -10.81
N VAL A 28 -8.64 25.18 -11.36
CA VAL A 28 -8.11 24.02 -10.67
C VAL A 28 -6.72 23.67 -11.23
N GLU A 29 -5.73 23.69 -10.38
CA GLU A 29 -4.35 23.30 -10.71
C GLU A 29 -4.07 21.94 -10.09
N VAL A 30 -3.77 20.94 -10.92
CA VAL A 30 -3.34 19.61 -10.47
C VAL A 30 -1.82 19.56 -10.52
N VAL A 31 -1.20 19.44 -9.35
CA VAL A 31 0.26 19.41 -9.18
C VAL A 31 0.71 17.97 -8.96
N ILE A 32 1.60 17.48 -9.84
CA ILE A 32 2.26 16.19 -9.63
C ILE A 32 3.16 16.31 -8.41
N TYR A 33 2.92 15.44 -7.43
CA TYR A 33 3.63 15.44 -6.17
C TYR A 33 4.21 14.05 -5.86
N ASP A 34 5.38 14.02 -5.22
CA ASP A 34 6.00 12.76 -4.81
C ASP A 34 5.16 12.07 -3.72
N PHE A 35 4.80 10.81 -3.96
CA PHE A 35 3.99 10.02 -3.04
C PHE A 35 4.61 9.91 -1.64
N GLY A 36 5.93 9.73 -1.56
CA GLY A 36 6.64 9.60 -0.29
C GLY A 36 6.77 10.91 0.50
N ALA A 37 6.68 12.06 -0.19
CA ALA A 37 6.83 13.39 0.41
C ALA A 37 5.49 13.98 0.86
N ILE A 38 4.38 13.67 0.16
CA ILE A 38 3.10 14.41 0.27
C ILE A 38 2.60 14.54 1.71
N LYS A 39 2.70 13.49 2.53
CA LYS A 39 2.28 13.53 3.94
C LYS A 39 3.08 14.55 4.75
N ASN A 40 4.41 14.47 4.71
CA ASN A 40 5.28 15.35 5.49
C ASN A 40 5.20 16.81 5.04
N ASP A 41 5.04 17.00 3.74
CA ASP A 41 4.94 18.34 3.17
C ASP A 41 3.56 18.98 3.47
N VAL A 42 2.47 18.23 3.50
CA VAL A 42 1.17 18.74 3.97
C VAL A 42 1.23 19.13 5.45
N LEU A 43 1.92 18.35 6.28
CA LEU A 43 2.10 18.66 7.71
C LEU A 43 2.88 19.97 7.94
N THR A 44 3.76 20.34 7.02
CA THR A 44 4.59 21.56 7.12
C THR A 44 4.03 22.74 6.33
N ALA A 45 3.64 22.54 5.08
CA ALA A 45 3.15 23.58 4.19
C ALA A 45 1.74 24.07 4.54
N GLY A 46 0.89 23.16 5.07
CA GLY A 46 -0.48 23.51 5.48
C GLY A 46 -0.50 24.66 6.50
N PRO A 47 0.13 24.53 7.67
CA PRO A 47 0.21 25.59 8.67
C PRO A 47 0.91 26.87 8.18
N ALA A 48 1.82 26.75 7.20
CA ALA A 48 2.49 27.90 6.59
C ALA A 48 1.60 28.67 5.58
N GLY A 49 0.43 28.11 5.20
CA GLY A 49 -0.44 28.67 4.16
C GLY A 49 0.07 28.46 2.73
N GLU A 50 1.01 27.54 2.54
CA GLU A 50 1.63 27.17 1.27
C GLU A 50 1.20 25.78 0.77
N GLY A 51 0.31 25.11 1.52
CA GLY A 51 -0.19 23.79 1.20
C GLY A 51 -1.31 23.79 0.15
N PRO A 52 -1.75 22.59 -0.29
CA PRO A 52 -2.84 22.43 -1.26
C PRO A 52 -4.21 22.69 -0.63
N ASP A 53 -5.23 22.86 -1.48
CA ASP A 53 -6.64 22.81 -1.06
C ASP A 53 -7.12 21.37 -0.89
N LEU A 54 -6.64 20.48 -1.79
CA LEU A 54 -6.91 19.03 -1.80
C LEU A 54 -5.61 18.25 -1.96
N PHE A 55 -5.55 17.07 -1.39
CA PHE A 55 -4.42 16.15 -1.62
C PHE A 55 -4.86 14.70 -1.61
N VAL A 56 -4.11 13.86 -2.32
CA VAL A 56 -4.35 12.42 -2.39
C VAL A 56 -3.37 11.68 -1.48
N GLY A 57 -3.83 10.63 -0.81
CA GLY A 57 -2.95 9.82 0.03
C GLY A 57 -3.59 8.52 0.50
N PRO A 58 -2.80 7.64 1.11
CA PRO A 58 -3.27 6.40 1.71
C PRO A 58 -3.86 6.66 3.10
N HIS A 59 -4.72 5.74 3.55
CA HIS A 59 -5.47 5.91 4.78
C HIS A 59 -4.64 5.76 6.08
N ASP A 60 -3.48 5.12 6.03
CA ASP A 60 -2.61 4.95 7.20
C ASP A 60 -2.07 6.28 7.74
N MET A 61 -2.11 7.35 6.94
CA MET A 61 -1.74 8.70 7.39
C MET A 61 -2.86 9.44 8.15
N VAL A 62 -4.11 8.94 8.11
CA VAL A 62 -5.29 9.64 8.64
C VAL A 62 -5.09 10.06 10.11
N GLY A 63 -4.69 9.14 10.97
CA GLY A 63 -4.51 9.44 12.39
C GLY A 63 -3.52 10.56 12.64
N GLU A 64 -2.37 10.54 11.94
CA GLU A 64 -1.32 11.56 12.09
C GLU A 64 -1.77 12.93 11.57
N ILE A 65 -2.36 13.00 10.36
CA ILE A 65 -2.80 14.28 9.78
C ILE A 65 -3.99 14.88 10.53
N VAL A 66 -4.86 14.05 11.13
CA VAL A 66 -5.95 14.52 12.01
C VAL A 66 -5.42 15.02 13.35
N ALA A 67 -4.51 14.27 13.99
CA ALA A 67 -3.89 14.68 15.25
C ALA A 67 -3.13 16.01 15.13
N ASN A 68 -2.54 16.29 13.96
CA ASN A 68 -1.87 17.56 13.66
C ASN A 68 -2.81 18.64 13.12
N GLY A 69 -4.11 18.38 12.97
CA GLY A 69 -5.10 19.36 12.56
C GLY A 69 -4.96 19.88 11.12
N VAL A 70 -4.30 19.12 10.21
CA VAL A 70 -4.04 19.56 8.82
C VAL A 70 -5.10 19.11 7.82
N VAL A 71 -6.03 18.25 8.22
CA VAL A 71 -7.13 17.75 7.41
C VAL A 71 -8.48 18.16 8.00
N ALA A 72 -9.43 18.52 7.14
CA ALA A 72 -10.80 18.84 7.54
C ALA A 72 -11.70 17.60 7.44
N PRO A 73 -12.69 17.46 8.33
CA PRO A 73 -13.69 16.40 8.18
C PRO A 73 -14.52 16.58 6.90
N LEU A 74 -14.96 15.47 6.33
CA LEU A 74 -15.77 15.41 5.11
C LEU A 74 -17.03 14.59 5.38
N ASP A 75 -18.19 15.25 5.32
CA ASP A 75 -19.47 14.54 5.37
C ASP A 75 -19.77 13.91 3.99
N LEU A 76 -19.68 12.61 3.91
CA LEU A 76 -19.95 11.87 2.67
C LEU A 76 -21.44 11.84 2.29
N GLY A 77 -22.36 12.18 3.21
CA GLY A 77 -23.79 12.20 2.93
C GLY A 77 -24.30 10.89 2.34
N SER A 78 -25.08 10.97 1.26
CA SER A 78 -25.68 9.80 0.62
C SER A 78 -24.69 8.92 -0.16
N ILE A 79 -23.52 9.46 -0.57
CA ILE A 79 -22.53 8.69 -1.32
C ILE A 79 -21.84 7.64 -0.44
N ALA A 80 -21.86 7.79 0.89
CA ALA A 80 -21.32 6.80 1.83
C ALA A 80 -21.91 5.40 1.61
N SER A 81 -23.17 5.30 1.19
CA SER A 81 -23.85 4.02 0.95
C SER A 81 -23.28 3.24 -0.24
N ASP A 82 -22.65 3.92 -1.19
CA ASP A 82 -22.00 3.31 -2.36
C ASP A 82 -20.53 2.91 -2.08
N ILE A 83 -19.93 3.40 -1.01
CA ILE A 83 -18.57 3.05 -0.61
C ILE A 83 -18.59 1.71 0.16
N PHE A 84 -17.57 0.87 -0.04
CA PHE A 84 -17.37 -0.31 0.81
C PHE A 84 -17.04 0.09 2.24
N ASP A 85 -17.52 -0.68 3.20
CA ASP A 85 -17.34 -0.38 4.64
C ASP A 85 -15.86 -0.24 5.03
N VAL A 86 -14.97 -1.03 4.44
CA VAL A 86 -13.52 -0.92 4.63
C VAL A 86 -13.01 0.47 4.23
N GLY A 87 -13.52 1.06 3.15
CA GLY A 87 -13.15 2.39 2.70
C GLY A 87 -13.60 3.47 3.68
N VAL A 88 -14.85 3.42 4.14
CA VAL A 88 -15.36 4.37 5.14
C VAL A 88 -14.58 4.26 6.45
N THR A 89 -14.36 3.02 6.92
CA THR A 89 -13.62 2.77 8.18
C THR A 89 -12.18 3.26 8.09
N ALA A 90 -11.51 3.02 6.96
CA ALA A 90 -10.12 3.44 6.73
C ALA A 90 -9.93 4.97 6.85
N PHE A 91 -10.91 5.75 6.41
CA PHE A 91 -10.89 7.21 6.48
C PHE A 91 -11.61 7.79 7.70
N SER A 92 -12.07 6.93 8.63
CA SER A 92 -12.71 7.36 9.88
C SER A 92 -11.70 7.43 11.02
N TYR A 93 -11.72 8.52 11.78
CA TYR A 93 -10.90 8.69 12.98
C TYR A 93 -11.66 9.56 14.00
N GLY A 94 -11.68 9.17 15.28
CA GLY A 94 -12.36 9.92 16.32
C GLY A 94 -13.87 10.09 16.15
N GLY A 95 -14.50 9.33 15.26
CA GLY A 95 -15.94 9.38 14.98
C GLY A 95 -16.32 10.18 13.72
N ASP A 96 -15.38 10.87 13.10
CA ASP A 96 -15.58 11.62 11.85
C ASP A 96 -14.87 10.94 10.66
N VAL A 97 -15.34 11.22 9.44
CA VAL A 97 -14.68 10.81 8.19
C VAL A 97 -13.86 11.98 7.66
N TYR A 98 -12.64 11.71 7.19
CA TYR A 98 -11.69 12.77 6.80
C TYR A 98 -11.30 12.78 5.32
N GLY A 99 -11.87 11.90 4.49
CA GLY A 99 -11.59 11.89 3.07
C GLY A 99 -12.59 11.04 2.29
N PHE A 100 -12.53 11.12 0.97
CA PHE A 100 -13.29 10.28 0.07
C PHE A 100 -12.40 9.12 -0.41
N PRO A 101 -12.68 7.87 0.00
CA PRO A 101 -11.97 6.71 -0.50
C PRO A 101 -12.37 6.43 -1.96
N TYR A 102 -11.40 6.41 -2.88
CA TYR A 102 -11.67 6.15 -4.30
C TYR A 102 -11.15 4.78 -4.77
N ALA A 103 -10.11 4.24 -4.12
CA ALA A 103 -9.54 2.96 -4.51
C ALA A 103 -9.09 2.13 -3.31
N THR A 104 -9.12 0.80 -3.49
CA THR A 104 -8.52 -0.16 -2.57
C THR A 104 -7.41 -0.93 -3.28
N GLU A 105 -6.44 -1.40 -2.53
CA GLU A 105 -5.28 -2.10 -3.06
C GLU A 105 -4.77 -3.17 -2.10
N ALA A 106 -4.26 -4.26 -2.66
CA ALA A 106 -3.46 -5.26 -1.96
C ALA A 106 -2.44 -5.81 -2.95
N ILE A 107 -1.30 -6.25 -2.46
CA ILE A 107 -0.32 -6.92 -3.32
C ILE A 107 -0.80 -8.33 -3.68
N ALA A 108 -0.35 -8.79 -4.86
CA ALA A 108 -0.58 -10.14 -5.37
C ALA A 108 0.68 -10.63 -6.09
N MET A 109 0.63 -11.79 -6.71
CA MET A 109 1.75 -12.34 -7.45
C MET A 109 1.48 -12.24 -8.94
N TYR A 110 2.25 -11.42 -9.66
CA TYR A 110 2.31 -11.44 -11.12
C TYR A 110 3.13 -12.63 -11.59
N TYR A 111 2.80 -13.19 -12.73
CA TYR A 111 3.56 -14.25 -13.37
C TYR A 111 3.70 -14.02 -14.89
N ASN A 112 4.79 -14.48 -15.47
CA ASN A 112 5.00 -14.46 -16.91
C ASN A 112 4.22 -15.62 -17.54
N ALA A 113 3.10 -15.31 -18.21
CA ALA A 113 2.19 -16.29 -18.78
C ALA A 113 2.74 -17.01 -20.02
N ASP A 114 3.85 -16.55 -20.58
CA ASP A 114 4.55 -17.28 -21.65
C ASP A 114 5.42 -18.42 -21.11
N LEU A 115 5.68 -18.44 -19.80
CA LEU A 115 6.57 -19.39 -19.13
C LEU A 115 5.85 -20.32 -18.13
N VAL A 116 4.71 -19.88 -17.55
CA VAL A 116 3.94 -20.65 -16.57
C VAL A 116 2.44 -20.33 -16.70
N ASP A 117 1.58 -21.31 -16.41
CA ASP A 117 0.13 -21.16 -16.56
C ASP A 117 -0.57 -20.45 -15.38
N GLY A 118 0.16 -20.10 -14.31
CA GLY A 118 -0.38 -19.45 -13.13
C GLY A 118 0.59 -19.43 -11.95
N VAL A 119 0.14 -18.90 -10.83
CA VAL A 119 0.91 -18.91 -9.57
C VAL A 119 0.64 -20.22 -8.82
N PRO A 120 1.67 -21.03 -8.51
CA PRO A 120 1.51 -22.21 -7.67
C PRO A 120 1.07 -21.84 -6.24
N SER A 121 0.44 -22.80 -5.56
CA SER A 121 -0.16 -22.56 -4.22
C SER A 121 0.85 -22.57 -3.07
N THR A 122 2.02 -23.16 -3.28
CA THR A 122 3.08 -23.25 -2.27
C THR A 122 4.40 -22.66 -2.79
N TRP A 123 5.24 -22.21 -1.87
CA TRP A 123 6.55 -21.64 -2.22
C TRP A 123 7.52 -22.69 -2.77
N GLU A 124 7.37 -23.96 -2.39
CA GLU A 124 8.13 -25.09 -2.92
C GLU A 124 7.79 -25.31 -4.41
N GLU A 125 6.51 -25.24 -4.77
CA GLU A 125 6.06 -25.35 -6.16
C GLU A 125 6.49 -24.13 -6.99
N VAL A 126 6.49 -22.92 -6.39
CA VAL A 126 7.04 -21.70 -7.03
C VAL A 126 8.51 -21.90 -7.34
N LYS A 127 9.31 -22.39 -6.39
CA LYS A 127 10.73 -22.68 -6.63
C LYS A 127 10.93 -23.70 -7.74
N ALA A 128 10.14 -24.76 -7.75
CA ALA A 128 10.21 -25.80 -8.80
C ALA A 128 9.84 -25.22 -10.19
N ALA A 129 8.85 -24.33 -10.27
CA ALA A 129 8.48 -23.65 -11.51
C ALA A 129 9.63 -22.75 -12.04
N CYS A 130 10.28 -22.01 -11.13
CA CYS A 130 11.44 -21.19 -11.49
C CYS A 130 12.63 -22.02 -11.98
N ASP A 131 12.92 -23.12 -11.31
CA ASP A 131 14.00 -24.03 -11.72
C ASP A 131 13.73 -24.64 -13.11
N ALA A 132 12.47 -24.91 -13.42
CA ALA A 132 12.06 -25.41 -14.72
C ALA A 132 12.11 -24.32 -15.82
N ALA A 133 11.73 -23.10 -15.51
CA ALA A 133 11.76 -21.96 -16.44
C ALA A 133 13.19 -21.47 -16.70
N GLY A 134 14.09 -21.59 -15.73
CA GLY A 134 15.50 -21.19 -15.86
C GLY A 134 15.69 -19.67 -15.91
N THR A 135 14.79 -18.89 -15.30
CA THR A 135 14.91 -17.43 -15.21
C THR A 135 16.03 -17.02 -14.25
N GLU A 136 16.57 -15.80 -14.42
CA GLU A 136 17.63 -15.25 -13.58
C GLU A 136 17.16 -15.08 -12.14
N LEU A 137 15.96 -14.52 -11.97
CA LEU A 137 15.29 -14.37 -10.68
C LEU A 137 14.04 -15.26 -10.67
N CYS A 138 13.75 -15.86 -9.50
CA CYS A 138 12.52 -16.60 -9.32
C CYS A 138 11.37 -15.62 -9.03
N VAL A 139 11.38 -14.99 -7.86
CA VAL A 139 10.40 -13.98 -7.45
C VAL A 139 11.13 -12.67 -7.21
N GLY A 140 10.88 -11.66 -8.04
CA GLY A 140 11.19 -10.27 -7.75
C GLY A 140 10.19 -9.74 -6.74
N ALA A 141 10.67 -9.20 -5.63
CA ALA A 141 9.80 -8.60 -4.61
C ALA A 141 10.52 -7.42 -3.96
N PRO A 142 9.88 -6.24 -3.83
CA PRO A 142 10.48 -5.10 -3.13
C PRO A 142 10.82 -5.40 -1.68
N GLY A 143 11.85 -4.73 -1.13
CA GLY A 143 12.21 -4.80 0.28
C GLY A 143 13.61 -5.32 0.59
N GLY A 144 14.42 -5.51 -0.45
CA GLY A 144 15.85 -5.79 -0.38
C GLY A 144 16.62 -4.81 -1.27
N GLY A 145 17.89 -5.10 -1.55
CA GLY A 145 18.72 -4.30 -2.45
C GLY A 145 18.99 -2.86 -1.96
N GLY A 146 19.01 -2.64 -0.64
CA GLY A 146 19.21 -1.32 -0.03
C GLY A 146 17.93 -0.52 0.20
N GLY A 147 16.75 -1.01 -0.20
CA GLY A 147 15.44 -0.37 0.02
C GLY A 147 14.54 -1.19 0.93
N GLY A 148 14.43 -0.85 2.22
CA GLY A 148 13.47 -1.47 3.13
C GLY A 148 12.02 -1.15 2.72
N ASP A 149 11.13 -2.15 2.79
CA ASP A 149 9.73 -2.00 2.42
C ASP A 149 8.84 -2.87 3.31
N ALA A 150 8.17 -2.24 4.27
CA ALA A 150 7.26 -2.92 5.18
C ALA A 150 5.94 -3.31 4.52
N TYR A 151 5.49 -2.55 3.49
CA TYR A 151 4.21 -2.79 2.84
C TYR A 151 4.22 -4.10 2.03
N HIS A 152 5.17 -4.23 1.08
CA HIS A 152 5.29 -5.44 0.27
C HIS A 152 5.69 -6.67 1.09
N ASN A 153 6.37 -6.45 2.23
CA ASN A 153 6.81 -7.56 3.08
C ASN A 153 5.82 -7.91 4.20
N HIS A 154 4.64 -7.26 4.28
CA HIS A 154 3.64 -7.58 5.29
C HIS A 154 3.26 -9.07 5.33
N PRO A 155 3.04 -9.80 4.22
CA PRO A 155 2.76 -11.22 4.27
C PRO A 155 3.86 -12.04 4.96
N PHE A 156 5.11 -11.60 4.90
CA PHE A 156 6.26 -12.30 5.46
C PHE A 156 6.45 -12.13 6.97
N PHE A 157 5.55 -11.40 7.64
CA PHE A 157 5.51 -11.39 9.10
C PHE A 157 4.07 -11.51 9.66
N ALA A 158 3.05 -11.43 8.81
CA ALA A 158 1.66 -11.47 9.27
C ALA A 158 0.94 -12.81 9.01
N SER A 159 1.37 -13.60 8.00
CA SER A 159 0.59 -14.74 7.53
C SER A 159 0.45 -15.89 8.55
N ASP A 160 1.36 -16.04 9.51
CA ASP A 160 1.28 -17.02 10.58
C ASP A 160 0.73 -16.42 11.89
N GLY A 161 0.06 -15.27 11.83
CA GLY A 161 -0.58 -14.63 12.99
C GLY A 161 0.26 -13.55 13.66
N GLY A 162 1.26 -13.01 12.96
CA GLY A 162 1.89 -11.74 13.33
C GLY A 162 0.94 -10.56 13.05
N TYR A 163 1.15 -9.45 13.74
CA TYR A 163 0.41 -8.21 13.52
C TYR A 163 1.25 -7.01 13.95
N ILE A 164 0.91 -5.81 13.48
CA ILE A 164 1.54 -4.58 13.97
C ILE A 164 0.95 -4.20 15.32
N PHE A 165 -0.32 -3.80 15.32
CA PHE A 165 -1.08 -3.49 16.52
C PHE A 165 -2.27 -4.42 16.63
N LYS A 166 -2.55 -4.90 17.85
CA LYS A 166 -3.72 -5.73 18.08
C LYS A 166 -4.99 -4.96 17.72
N PHE A 167 -5.88 -5.66 17.00
CA PHE A 167 -7.19 -5.12 16.65
C PHE A 167 -8.30 -5.83 17.44
N ASP A 168 -9.04 -5.05 18.23
CA ASP A 168 -10.26 -5.50 18.96
C ASP A 168 -11.30 -4.39 18.93
N GLY A 169 -11.93 -4.20 17.75
CA GLY A 169 -12.83 -3.08 17.51
C GLY A 169 -12.13 -1.72 17.34
N GLY A 170 -10.81 -1.68 17.47
CA GLY A 170 -9.89 -0.57 17.28
C GLY A 170 -8.45 -1.07 17.41
N PHE A 171 -7.48 -0.32 16.89
CA PHE A 171 -6.07 -0.65 17.05
C PHE A 171 -5.56 -0.25 18.44
N ASP A 172 -4.88 -1.19 19.11
CA ASP A 172 -4.21 -0.95 20.41
C ASP A 172 -2.70 -0.79 20.19
N PRO A 173 -2.17 0.45 20.19
CA PRO A 173 -0.74 0.68 19.99
C PRO A 173 0.14 0.17 21.13
N SER A 174 -0.44 -0.19 22.28
CA SER A 174 0.30 -0.78 23.39
C SER A 174 0.57 -2.28 23.20
N ASP A 175 -0.18 -2.96 22.32
CA ASP A 175 -0.01 -4.39 21.98
C ASP A 175 0.59 -4.54 20.59
N VAL A 176 1.94 -4.53 20.53
CA VAL A 176 2.74 -4.69 19.31
C VAL A 176 3.09 -6.16 19.13
N GLY A 177 2.59 -6.77 18.04
CA GLY A 177 2.72 -8.20 17.76
C GLY A 177 3.81 -8.57 16.74
N LEU A 178 4.73 -7.67 16.44
CA LEU A 178 5.83 -7.88 15.47
C LEU A 178 6.86 -8.95 15.91
N ASP A 179 6.92 -9.25 17.19
CA ASP A 179 7.81 -10.27 17.77
C ASP A 179 7.07 -11.44 18.43
N ASN A 180 5.77 -11.59 18.14
CA ASN A 180 5.04 -12.79 18.57
C ASN A 180 5.52 -14.03 17.80
N ALA A 181 5.12 -15.21 18.25
CA ALA A 181 5.58 -16.47 17.66
C ALA A 181 5.23 -16.60 16.17
N GLY A 182 4.08 -16.09 15.74
CA GLY A 182 3.64 -16.12 14.33
C GLY A 182 4.47 -15.17 13.45
N ALA A 183 4.73 -13.94 13.91
CA ALA A 183 5.56 -12.99 13.18
C ALA A 183 6.99 -13.53 12.99
N ILE A 184 7.57 -14.13 14.03
CA ILE A 184 8.89 -14.74 13.96
C ILE A 184 8.87 -15.92 12.98
N ALA A 185 7.87 -16.81 13.04
CA ALA A 185 7.80 -17.97 12.15
C ALA A 185 7.71 -17.56 10.67
N SER A 186 6.88 -16.57 10.33
CA SER A 186 6.79 -16.05 8.97
C SER A 186 8.08 -15.38 8.50
N ALA A 187 8.77 -14.64 9.37
CA ALA A 187 10.04 -14.00 9.04
C ALA A 187 11.19 -15.02 8.86
N GLU A 188 11.23 -16.07 9.66
CA GLU A 188 12.18 -17.20 9.49
C GLU A 188 11.90 -17.98 8.20
N TYR A 189 10.61 -18.07 7.80
CA TYR A 189 10.25 -18.66 6.53
C TYR A 189 10.73 -17.81 5.36
N LEU A 190 10.54 -16.47 5.40
CA LEU A 190 11.14 -15.56 4.41
C LEU A 190 12.66 -15.73 4.31
N ASP A 191 13.34 -15.78 5.45
CA ASP A 191 14.81 -16.01 5.49
C ASP A 191 15.21 -17.28 4.73
N SER A 192 14.42 -18.36 4.89
CA SER A 192 14.64 -19.61 4.15
C SER A 192 14.43 -19.47 2.65
N LEU A 193 13.40 -18.70 2.23
CA LEU A 193 13.09 -18.43 0.83
C LEU A 193 14.16 -17.56 0.14
N VAL A 194 14.75 -16.64 0.87
CA VAL A 194 15.89 -15.84 0.40
C VAL A 194 17.14 -16.73 0.26
N LYS A 195 17.47 -17.51 1.26
CA LYS A 195 18.64 -18.41 1.27
C LYS A 195 18.61 -19.46 0.17
N ASN A 196 17.44 -19.95 -0.20
CA ASN A 196 17.30 -20.92 -1.28
C ASN A 196 17.10 -20.28 -2.67
N GLY A 197 17.11 -18.93 -2.77
CA GLY A 197 16.97 -18.17 -4.02
C GLY A 197 15.55 -18.10 -4.58
N THR A 198 14.51 -18.46 -3.79
CA THR A 198 13.12 -18.32 -4.24
C THR A 198 12.68 -16.85 -4.27
N VAL A 199 13.01 -16.08 -3.23
CA VAL A 199 12.70 -14.65 -3.16
C VAL A 199 13.99 -13.86 -3.29
N ALA A 200 14.10 -13.07 -4.36
CA ALA A 200 15.29 -12.28 -4.63
C ALA A 200 15.37 -11.04 -3.72
N SER A 201 16.59 -10.66 -3.32
CA SER A 201 16.82 -9.39 -2.65
C SER A 201 16.91 -8.28 -3.69
N THR A 202 15.79 -7.55 -3.91
CA THR A 202 15.66 -6.47 -4.89
C THR A 202 14.90 -5.28 -4.30
N ASP A 203 15.22 -4.07 -4.73
CA ASP A 203 14.36 -2.92 -4.57
C ASP A 203 13.19 -2.95 -5.59
N TYR A 204 12.29 -1.96 -5.50
CA TYR A 204 11.13 -1.89 -6.39
C TYR A 204 11.55 -1.77 -7.87
N GLY A 205 12.48 -0.86 -8.18
CA GLY A 205 12.93 -0.60 -9.56
C GLY A 205 13.63 -1.80 -10.18
N ALA A 206 14.50 -2.47 -9.42
CA ALA A 206 15.20 -3.67 -9.87
C ALA A 206 14.24 -4.84 -10.11
N SER A 207 13.26 -5.05 -9.22
CA SER A 207 12.26 -6.12 -9.37
C SER A 207 11.33 -5.87 -10.57
N MET A 208 10.89 -4.63 -10.77
CA MET A 208 10.11 -4.20 -11.93
C MET A 208 10.86 -4.44 -13.24
N THR A 209 12.09 -3.93 -13.34
CA THR A 209 12.93 -4.09 -14.53
C THR A 209 13.19 -5.55 -14.86
N ALA A 210 13.49 -6.37 -13.85
CA ALA A 210 13.71 -7.80 -14.05
C ALA A 210 12.46 -8.50 -14.61
N PHE A 211 11.27 -8.14 -14.14
CA PHE A 211 10.01 -8.68 -14.66
C PHE A 211 9.73 -8.21 -16.09
N GLN A 212 9.85 -6.92 -16.37
CA GLN A 212 9.64 -6.33 -17.69
C GLN A 212 10.56 -6.94 -18.77
N GLU A 213 11.78 -7.30 -18.40
CA GLU A 213 12.76 -7.93 -19.28
C GLU A 213 12.61 -9.46 -19.36
N GLY A 214 11.63 -10.06 -18.70
CA GLY A 214 11.42 -11.52 -18.64
C GLY A 214 12.51 -12.27 -17.86
N ARG A 215 13.33 -11.58 -17.06
CA ARG A 215 14.39 -12.17 -16.23
C ARG A 215 13.88 -12.71 -14.90
N SER A 216 12.69 -12.25 -14.45
CA SER A 216 11.99 -12.80 -13.29
C SER A 216 10.76 -13.56 -13.73
N LEU A 217 10.53 -14.76 -13.19
CA LEU A 217 9.32 -15.52 -13.49
C LEU A 217 8.09 -14.93 -12.83
N PHE A 218 8.25 -14.50 -11.57
CA PHE A 218 7.20 -13.90 -10.77
C PHE A 218 7.62 -12.53 -10.26
N TRP A 219 6.62 -11.66 -10.00
CA TRP A 219 6.82 -10.35 -9.37
C TRP A 219 5.71 -10.09 -8.35
N MET A 220 6.09 -9.87 -7.10
CA MET A 220 5.15 -9.62 -6.01
C MET A 220 4.96 -8.12 -5.81
N THR A 221 3.83 -7.58 -6.25
CA THR A 221 3.49 -6.16 -6.13
C THR A 221 1.98 -5.92 -6.27
N GLY A 222 1.55 -4.66 -6.25
CA GLY A 222 0.15 -4.28 -6.27
C GLY A 222 -0.41 -3.89 -7.65
N PRO A 223 -1.70 -3.51 -7.71
CA PRO A 223 -2.38 -3.19 -8.97
C PRO A 223 -1.82 -1.95 -9.68
N TRP A 224 -1.17 -1.04 -8.96
CA TRP A 224 -0.50 0.13 -9.55
C TRP A 224 0.59 -0.22 -10.57
N ALA A 225 1.11 -1.45 -10.53
CA ALA A 225 2.16 -1.93 -11.41
C ALA A 225 1.63 -2.52 -12.73
N ARG A 226 0.31 -2.58 -12.96
CA ARG A 226 -0.28 -3.27 -14.12
C ARG A 226 0.19 -2.71 -15.45
N ASN A 227 0.27 -1.38 -15.57
CA ASN A 227 0.75 -0.74 -16.80
C ASN A 227 2.25 -1.03 -17.00
N ASP A 228 3.03 -1.05 -15.92
CA ASP A 228 4.47 -1.38 -15.96
C ASP A 228 4.70 -2.85 -16.34
N ALA A 229 3.85 -3.76 -15.87
CA ALA A 229 3.92 -5.18 -16.19
C ALA A 229 3.55 -5.51 -17.64
N SER A 230 2.90 -4.60 -18.37
CA SER A 230 2.38 -4.82 -19.73
C SER A 230 3.46 -5.09 -20.80
N ALA A 231 4.75 -4.90 -20.47
CA ALA A 231 5.87 -5.34 -21.32
C ALA A 231 5.96 -6.86 -21.47
N VAL A 232 5.32 -7.61 -20.58
CA VAL A 232 5.28 -9.08 -20.54
C VAL A 232 3.82 -9.53 -20.71
N ASN A 233 3.60 -10.66 -21.35
CA ASN A 233 2.31 -11.34 -21.30
C ASN A 233 2.13 -11.89 -19.87
N TYR A 234 1.42 -11.14 -19.01
CA TYR A 234 1.34 -11.47 -17.60
C TYR A 234 -0.07 -11.91 -17.17
N GLY A 235 -0.09 -12.70 -16.12
CA GLY A 235 -1.27 -12.92 -15.31
C GLY A 235 -1.00 -12.56 -13.86
N VAL A 236 -2.05 -12.60 -13.04
CA VAL A 236 -1.98 -12.33 -11.59
C VAL A 236 -2.65 -13.48 -10.86
N GLY A 237 -2.10 -13.87 -9.72
CA GLY A 237 -2.68 -14.87 -8.83
C GLY A 237 -2.38 -14.54 -7.36
N LEU A 238 -2.89 -15.36 -6.45
CA LEU A 238 -2.65 -15.19 -5.03
C LEU A 238 -1.17 -15.41 -4.69
N ILE A 239 -0.68 -14.72 -3.68
CA ILE A 239 0.62 -15.03 -3.05
C ILE A 239 0.53 -16.43 -2.43
N PRO A 240 1.56 -17.29 -2.61
CA PRO A 240 1.56 -18.64 -2.05
C PRO A 240 1.39 -18.66 -0.54
N THR A 241 0.89 -19.79 -0.03
CA THR A 241 0.61 -19.97 1.40
C THR A 241 1.88 -20.01 2.26
N PHE A 242 1.76 -19.50 3.48
CA PHE A 242 2.81 -19.56 4.51
C PHE A 242 2.44 -20.66 5.52
N ASN A 243 3.27 -21.70 5.64
CA ASN A 243 3.01 -22.81 6.54
C ASN A 243 1.58 -23.39 6.44
N GLY A 244 0.98 -23.32 5.24
CA GLY A 244 -0.40 -23.72 4.97
C GLY A 244 -1.46 -22.65 5.23
N ASN A 245 -1.10 -21.47 5.73
CA ASN A 245 -1.99 -20.34 5.93
C ASN A 245 -2.02 -19.46 4.67
N PRO A 246 -3.15 -18.86 4.29
CA PRO A 246 -3.20 -17.85 3.25
C PRO A 246 -2.24 -16.69 3.54
N ALA A 247 -1.62 -16.17 2.50
CA ALA A 247 -0.85 -14.94 2.63
C ALA A 247 -1.75 -13.78 3.08
N THR A 248 -1.27 -12.98 4.02
CA THR A 248 -2.01 -11.85 4.61
C THR A 248 -1.36 -10.53 4.18
N PRO A 249 -1.68 -9.99 3.00
CA PRO A 249 -1.19 -8.68 2.58
C PRO A 249 -1.83 -7.56 3.37
N PHE A 250 -1.25 -6.37 3.34
CA PHE A 250 -1.98 -5.17 3.68
C PHE A 250 -3.08 -4.88 2.66
N VAL A 251 -4.22 -4.39 3.15
CA VAL A 251 -5.22 -3.71 2.34
C VAL A 251 -4.99 -2.21 2.51
N GLY A 252 -4.54 -1.56 1.44
CA GLY A 252 -4.46 -0.12 1.34
C GLY A 252 -5.78 0.46 0.87
N VAL A 253 -6.13 1.65 1.35
CA VAL A 253 -7.22 2.45 0.80
C VAL A 253 -6.68 3.82 0.43
N ARG A 254 -6.92 4.23 -0.81
CA ARG A 254 -6.51 5.53 -1.35
C ARG A 254 -7.67 6.49 -1.30
N GLY A 255 -7.42 7.73 -0.93
CA GLY A 255 -8.47 8.73 -0.86
C GLY A 255 -7.99 10.15 -1.15
N MET A 256 -8.96 11.04 -1.31
CA MET A 256 -8.75 12.47 -1.46
C MET A 256 -9.19 13.19 -0.20
N PHE A 257 -8.33 14.05 0.31
CA PHE A 257 -8.51 14.81 1.55
C PHE A 257 -8.73 16.30 1.27
N VAL A 258 -9.46 16.95 2.16
CA VAL A 258 -9.61 18.42 2.17
C VAL A 258 -8.64 19.02 3.20
N SER A 259 -7.78 19.92 2.80
CA SER A 259 -6.87 20.62 3.72
C SER A 259 -7.65 21.47 4.73
N ALA A 260 -7.30 21.36 6.01
CA ALA A 260 -7.87 22.23 7.05
C ALA A 260 -7.48 23.70 6.88
N PHE A 261 -6.40 23.97 6.15
CA PHE A 261 -5.87 25.32 5.90
C PHE A 261 -6.38 25.95 4.59
N SER A 262 -7.13 25.18 3.75
CA SER A 262 -7.73 25.71 2.55
C SER A 262 -8.70 26.88 2.87
N GLU A 263 -8.57 28.00 2.19
CA GLU A 263 -9.55 29.07 2.21
C GLU A 263 -10.79 28.77 1.35
N LYS A 264 -10.73 27.68 0.54
CA LYS A 264 -11.77 27.25 -0.40
C LYS A 264 -12.44 25.92 0.02
N LYS A 265 -12.53 25.62 1.33
CA LYS A 265 -13.03 24.34 1.84
C LYS A 265 -14.35 23.89 1.23
N VAL A 266 -15.32 24.81 1.07
CA VAL A 266 -16.63 24.50 0.49
C VAL A 266 -16.49 24.05 -0.96
N LEU A 267 -15.65 24.73 -1.74
CA LEU A 267 -15.37 24.34 -3.13
C LEU A 267 -14.60 23.01 -3.20
N ALA A 268 -13.65 22.80 -2.30
CA ALA A 268 -12.90 21.55 -2.20
C ALA A 268 -13.81 20.37 -1.84
N GLN A 269 -14.73 20.53 -0.90
CA GLN A 269 -15.75 19.53 -0.59
C GLN A 269 -16.68 19.25 -1.76
N SER A 270 -17.18 20.31 -2.45
CA SER A 270 -18.00 20.16 -3.65
C SER A 270 -17.23 19.46 -4.78
N PHE A 271 -15.94 19.77 -4.97
CA PHE A 271 -15.11 19.05 -5.93
C PHE A 271 -15.10 17.54 -5.66
N ILE A 272 -14.94 17.13 -4.41
CA ILE A 272 -14.97 15.71 -4.06
C ILE A 272 -16.38 15.13 -4.27
N LEU A 273 -17.39 15.77 -3.70
CA LEU A 273 -18.73 15.18 -3.58
C LEU A 273 -19.54 15.23 -4.88
N ASP A 274 -19.38 16.30 -5.68
CA ASP A 274 -20.19 16.55 -6.87
C ASP A 274 -19.47 16.22 -8.18
N PHE A 275 -18.14 16.05 -8.15
CA PHE A 275 -17.33 15.81 -9.35
C PHE A 275 -16.46 14.57 -9.20
N PHE A 276 -15.49 14.56 -8.27
CA PHE A 276 -14.52 13.45 -8.13
C PHE A 276 -15.19 12.11 -7.80
N SER A 277 -16.27 12.10 -7.02
CA SER A 277 -17.01 10.90 -6.66
C SER A 277 -17.89 10.33 -7.78
N THR A 278 -18.03 11.03 -8.91
CA THR A 278 -18.86 10.54 -10.01
C THR A 278 -18.27 9.30 -10.68
N VAL A 279 -19.13 8.40 -11.14
CA VAL A 279 -18.69 7.14 -11.78
C VAL A 279 -17.80 7.40 -12.99
N ASP A 280 -18.08 8.44 -13.78
CA ASP A 280 -17.29 8.77 -14.97
C ASP A 280 -15.85 9.18 -14.61
N VAL A 281 -15.68 10.01 -13.58
CA VAL A 281 -14.33 10.41 -13.10
C VAL A 281 -13.61 9.22 -12.48
N GLN A 282 -14.31 8.44 -11.65
CA GLN A 282 -13.73 7.24 -11.02
C GLN A 282 -13.34 6.19 -12.07
N ALA A 283 -14.10 6.04 -13.16
CA ALA A 283 -13.75 5.13 -14.25
C ALA A 283 -12.51 5.61 -15.03
N ALA A 284 -12.38 6.93 -15.25
CA ALA A 284 -11.17 7.50 -15.86
C ALA A 284 -9.94 7.32 -14.96
N MET A 285 -10.11 7.49 -13.64
CA MET A 285 -9.06 7.19 -12.67
C MET A 285 -8.61 5.72 -12.72
N TYR A 286 -9.57 4.78 -12.80
CA TYR A 286 -9.29 3.36 -12.92
C TYR A 286 -8.54 3.01 -14.22
N ALA A 287 -8.83 3.69 -15.32
CA ALA A 287 -8.17 3.44 -16.61
C ALA A 287 -6.66 3.75 -16.56
N GLU A 288 -6.26 4.81 -15.85
CA GLU A 288 -4.85 5.22 -15.71
C GLU A 288 -4.14 4.50 -14.56
N ASP A 289 -4.86 4.28 -13.46
CA ASP A 289 -4.33 3.65 -12.24
C ASP A 289 -5.30 2.55 -11.78
N PRO A 290 -5.18 1.33 -12.33
CA PRO A 290 -6.18 0.28 -12.21
C PRO A 290 -6.17 -0.42 -10.83
N ARG A 291 -6.24 0.38 -9.75
CA ARG A 291 -6.55 -0.09 -8.41
C ARG A 291 -8.04 -0.40 -8.28
N LEU A 292 -8.41 -1.33 -7.41
CA LEU A 292 -9.80 -1.70 -7.21
C LEU A 292 -10.64 -0.49 -6.77
N PRO A 293 -11.78 -0.20 -7.41
CA PRO A 293 -12.64 0.89 -6.97
C PRO A 293 -13.12 0.68 -5.52
N ALA A 294 -13.11 1.74 -4.73
CA ALA A 294 -13.67 1.73 -3.37
C ALA A 294 -15.20 1.89 -3.37
N THR A 295 -15.80 2.25 -4.52
CA THR A 295 -17.24 2.36 -4.71
C THR A 295 -17.84 1.08 -5.28
N LYS A 296 -18.97 0.64 -4.72
CA LYS A 296 -19.67 -0.60 -5.10
C LYS A 296 -20.18 -0.56 -6.54
N SER A 297 -20.66 0.61 -6.97
CA SER A 297 -21.20 0.82 -8.33
C SER A 297 -20.15 0.61 -9.41
N LEU A 298 -18.95 1.22 -9.28
CA LEU A 298 -17.89 1.03 -10.25
C LEU A 298 -17.23 -0.34 -10.10
N PHE A 299 -17.06 -0.83 -8.87
CA PHE A 299 -16.46 -2.15 -8.62
C PHE A 299 -17.24 -3.27 -9.35
N ALA A 300 -18.58 -3.21 -9.34
CA ALA A 300 -19.39 -4.22 -10.02
C ALA A 300 -19.16 -4.24 -11.54
N VAL A 301 -18.88 -3.11 -12.16
CA VAL A 301 -18.52 -3.03 -13.59
C VAL A 301 -17.11 -3.61 -13.81
N VAL A 302 -16.14 -3.18 -13.00
CA VAL A 302 -14.74 -3.61 -13.11
C VAL A 302 -14.61 -5.12 -12.87
N GLU A 303 -15.27 -5.67 -11.85
CA GLU A 303 -15.23 -7.10 -11.54
C GLU A 303 -15.79 -7.96 -12.70
N ALA A 304 -16.81 -7.47 -13.40
CA ALA A 304 -17.40 -8.17 -14.54
C ALA A 304 -16.55 -8.16 -15.81
N GLU A 305 -15.73 -7.12 -15.99
CA GLU A 305 -15.00 -6.86 -17.24
C GLU A 305 -13.49 -7.14 -17.13
N ASP A 306 -12.92 -7.12 -15.93
CA ASP A 306 -11.49 -7.23 -15.69
C ASP A 306 -11.14 -8.44 -14.77
N PRO A 307 -10.75 -9.58 -15.35
CA PRO A 307 -10.38 -10.77 -14.58
C PRO A 307 -9.13 -10.56 -13.70
N ILE A 308 -8.25 -9.61 -14.02
CA ILE A 308 -7.08 -9.29 -13.20
C ILE A 308 -7.52 -8.55 -11.92
N ALA A 309 -8.49 -7.65 -12.03
CA ALA A 309 -9.07 -7.00 -10.85
C ALA A 309 -9.64 -8.01 -9.86
N ALA A 310 -10.30 -9.07 -10.34
CA ALA A 310 -10.82 -10.14 -9.48
C ALA A 310 -9.72 -10.87 -8.69
N GLN A 311 -8.50 -11.01 -9.25
CA GLN A 311 -7.38 -11.62 -8.53
C GLN A 311 -6.85 -10.72 -7.40
N PHE A 312 -6.78 -9.41 -7.64
CA PHE A 312 -6.42 -8.46 -6.59
C PHE A 312 -7.49 -8.39 -5.49
N ALA A 313 -8.79 -8.45 -5.86
CA ALA A 313 -9.88 -8.53 -4.89
C ALA A 313 -9.81 -9.80 -4.04
N ALA A 314 -9.49 -10.95 -4.63
CA ALA A 314 -9.26 -12.20 -3.92
C ALA A 314 -8.05 -12.10 -2.96
N SER A 315 -6.97 -11.42 -3.35
CA SER A 315 -5.83 -11.17 -2.47
C SER A 315 -6.22 -10.24 -1.31
N ALA A 316 -6.92 -9.14 -1.60
CA ALA A 316 -7.40 -8.20 -0.59
C ALA A 316 -8.34 -8.87 0.44
N SER A 317 -9.13 -9.87 0.02
CA SER A 317 -10.03 -10.60 0.92
C SER A 317 -9.30 -11.44 1.99
N ASN A 318 -8.03 -11.77 1.75
CA ASN A 318 -7.15 -12.43 2.73
C ASN A 318 -6.33 -11.41 3.56
N GLY A 319 -6.39 -10.14 3.19
CA GLY A 319 -5.58 -9.09 3.78
C GLY A 319 -6.23 -8.43 5.00
N ILE A 320 -5.46 -7.56 5.63
CA ILE A 320 -5.92 -6.71 6.73
C ILE A 320 -5.67 -5.24 6.39
N PRO A 321 -6.59 -4.32 6.73
CA PRO A 321 -6.35 -2.89 6.56
C PRO A 321 -5.12 -2.42 7.35
N MET A 322 -4.36 -1.49 6.79
CA MET A 322 -3.29 -0.82 7.54
C MET A 322 -3.90 -0.07 8.73
N PRO A 323 -3.21 -0.02 9.88
CA PRO A 323 -3.63 0.83 10.98
C PRO A 323 -3.68 2.31 10.56
N ASN A 324 -4.80 2.98 10.86
CA ASN A 324 -5.01 4.40 10.56
C ASN A 324 -4.86 5.31 11.80
N ILE A 325 -4.06 4.88 12.78
CA ILE A 325 -3.75 5.61 14.01
C ILE A 325 -2.40 6.33 13.89
N PRO A 326 -2.16 7.42 14.67
CA PRO A 326 -0.92 8.19 14.59
C PRO A 326 0.35 7.35 14.76
N GLU A 327 0.30 6.35 15.62
CA GLU A 327 1.43 5.48 15.94
C GLU A 327 1.91 4.64 14.75
N MET A 328 1.10 4.50 13.70
CA MET A 328 1.53 3.81 12.48
C MET A 328 2.73 4.48 11.80
N GLY A 329 2.90 5.79 11.96
CA GLY A 329 4.08 6.51 11.49
C GLY A 329 5.40 5.97 12.04
N ASN A 330 5.38 5.40 13.26
CA ASN A 330 6.56 4.83 13.92
C ASN A 330 6.90 3.39 13.46
N VAL A 331 6.07 2.79 12.60
CA VAL A 331 6.19 1.37 12.19
C VAL A 331 7.02 1.21 10.93
N TRP A 332 6.82 2.09 9.95
CA TRP A 332 7.35 1.93 8.59
C TRP A 332 8.86 1.76 8.55
N GLY A 333 9.60 2.62 9.26
CA GLY A 333 11.06 2.56 9.34
C GLY A 333 11.56 1.26 9.97
N PRO A 334 11.26 1.01 11.26
CA PRO A 334 11.76 -0.18 11.95
C PRO A 334 11.43 -1.51 11.27
N VAL A 335 10.21 -1.65 10.73
CA VAL A 335 9.82 -2.89 10.02
C VAL A 335 10.50 -2.98 8.66
N GLY A 336 10.60 -1.86 7.93
CA GLY A 336 11.35 -1.81 6.68
C GLY A 336 12.80 -2.23 6.86
N ASP A 337 13.47 -1.74 7.89
CA ASP A 337 14.86 -2.08 8.22
C ASP A 337 15.00 -3.56 8.59
N ALA A 338 14.07 -4.11 9.37
CA ALA A 338 14.10 -5.54 9.71
C ALA A 338 13.94 -6.42 8.46
N MET A 339 13.02 -6.06 7.57
CA MET A 339 12.84 -6.77 6.29
C MET A 339 14.08 -6.65 5.41
N LEU A 340 14.71 -5.48 5.34
CA LEU A 340 15.94 -5.26 4.61
C LEU A 340 17.08 -6.16 5.12
N ILE A 341 17.27 -6.24 6.45
CA ILE A 341 18.28 -7.11 7.06
C ILE A 341 18.07 -8.58 6.65
N ILE A 342 16.81 -9.05 6.68
CA ILE A 342 16.47 -10.44 6.32
C ILE A 342 16.66 -10.67 4.82
N ARG A 343 16.20 -9.77 3.98
CA ARG A 343 16.27 -9.88 2.51
C ARG A 343 17.70 -9.83 1.99
N ASP A 344 18.52 -8.95 2.52
CA ASP A 344 19.92 -8.79 2.12
C ASP A 344 20.85 -9.75 2.86
N GLN A 345 20.32 -10.58 3.77
CA GLN A 345 21.12 -11.48 4.63
C GLN A 345 22.21 -10.74 5.42
N ASN A 346 21.91 -9.48 5.77
CA ASN A 346 22.87 -8.59 6.43
C ASN A 346 22.85 -8.76 7.94
N TYR A 347 23.09 -10.00 8.39
CA TYR A 347 23.20 -10.33 9.80
C TYR A 347 24.59 -9.95 10.34
N GLY A 348 24.64 -9.50 11.58
CA GLY A 348 25.88 -9.12 12.27
C GLY A 348 25.69 -7.99 13.25
N THR A 349 26.80 -7.38 13.66
CA THR A 349 26.80 -6.21 14.53
C THR A 349 26.87 -4.94 13.67
N ASN A 350 25.92 -4.06 13.85
CA ASN A 350 25.97 -2.72 13.27
C ASN A 350 27.03 -1.92 14.03
N GLU A 351 28.09 -1.46 13.33
CA GLU A 351 29.23 -0.78 13.94
C GLU A 351 28.87 0.60 14.53
N ASP A 352 27.87 1.28 13.95
CA ASP A 352 27.47 2.61 14.39
C ASP A 352 26.62 2.57 15.67
N THR A 353 25.76 1.56 15.80
CA THR A 353 24.82 1.42 16.93
C THR A 353 25.27 0.41 17.97
N GLY A 354 26.18 -0.51 17.61
CA GLY A 354 26.59 -1.64 18.44
C GLY A 354 25.53 -2.74 18.59
N VAL A 355 24.37 -2.61 17.89
CA VAL A 355 23.29 -3.59 17.94
C VAL A 355 23.65 -4.81 17.10
N THR A 356 23.45 -6.01 17.65
CA THR A 356 23.72 -7.26 16.95
C THR A 356 22.42 -7.97 16.58
N VAL A 357 22.28 -8.33 15.30
CA VAL A 357 21.16 -9.12 14.74
C VAL A 357 21.75 -10.36 14.11
N ASN A 358 21.40 -11.55 14.63
CA ASN A 358 21.96 -12.81 14.15
C ASN A 358 20.97 -13.68 13.35
N SER A 359 19.70 -13.30 13.34
CA SER A 359 18.62 -14.08 12.74
C SER A 359 17.43 -13.20 12.34
N ALA A 360 16.51 -13.74 11.55
CA ALA A 360 15.24 -13.10 11.25
C ALA A 360 14.43 -12.83 12.53
N ALA A 361 14.46 -13.74 13.50
CA ALA A 361 13.83 -13.55 14.80
C ALA A 361 14.41 -12.33 15.56
N ASP A 362 15.73 -12.12 15.51
CA ASP A 362 16.36 -10.96 16.16
C ASP A 362 16.00 -9.66 15.43
N ALA A 363 15.90 -9.68 14.09
CA ALA A 363 15.47 -8.53 13.31
C ALA A 363 14.05 -8.09 13.69
N MET A 364 13.11 -9.04 13.79
CA MET A 364 11.73 -8.75 14.18
C MET A 364 11.61 -8.26 15.62
N LYS A 365 12.36 -8.82 16.56
CA LYS A 365 12.42 -8.35 17.96
C LYS A 365 12.96 -6.93 18.05
N LEU A 366 14.01 -6.62 17.26
CA LEU A 366 14.56 -5.26 17.20
C LEU A 366 13.52 -4.27 16.69
N ALA A 367 12.84 -4.58 15.59
CA ALA A 367 11.78 -3.73 15.04
C ALA A 367 10.65 -3.52 16.06
N ALA A 368 10.18 -4.58 16.70
CA ALA A 368 9.16 -4.49 17.75
C ALA A 368 9.58 -3.58 18.91
N GLN A 369 10.85 -3.70 19.36
CA GLN A 369 11.38 -2.86 20.43
C GLN A 369 11.45 -1.39 20.00
N GLN A 370 11.95 -1.10 18.78
CA GLN A 370 12.03 0.25 18.25
C GLN A 370 10.66 0.91 18.14
N VAL A 371 9.65 0.17 17.67
CA VAL A 371 8.26 0.66 17.59
C VAL A 371 7.72 0.99 18.99
N ARG A 372 7.90 0.09 19.96
CA ARG A 372 7.48 0.32 21.36
C ARG A 372 8.18 1.53 21.97
N ASP A 373 9.47 1.68 21.74
CA ASP A 373 10.28 2.80 22.28
C ASP A 373 9.84 4.13 21.65
N ALA A 374 9.56 4.16 20.36
CA ALA A 374 9.08 5.35 19.66
C ALA A 374 7.69 5.79 20.18
N ILE A 375 6.78 4.84 20.42
CA ILE A 375 5.45 5.11 20.99
C ILE A 375 5.57 5.61 22.43
N ALA A 376 6.46 5.04 23.24
CA ALA A 376 6.64 5.44 24.63
C ALA A 376 7.38 6.80 24.79
N GLY A 377 8.14 7.23 23.80
CA GLY A 377 8.91 8.47 23.77
C GLY A 377 8.18 9.67 23.17
N GLY A 378 7.09 9.46 22.46
CA GLY A 378 6.21 10.50 21.87
C GLY A 378 5.09 10.86 22.80
#